data_bb34b49582d2dca4185470c1cc50fdca
#
_entry.id   bb34b49582d2dca4185470c1cc50fdca
#
_cell.length_a   1.000
_cell.length_b   1.000
_cell.length_c   1.000
_cell.angle_alpha   90.00
_cell.angle_beta   90.00
_cell.angle_gamma   90.00
#
_symmetry.space_group_name_H-M   'P 1'
#
loop_
_entity.id
_entity.type
_entity.pdbx_description
1 polymer ?
#
loop_
_entity_poly.entity_id
_entity_poly.type
_entity_poly.pdbx_seq_one_letter_code
_entity_poly.pdbx_strand_id
1 'polypeptide(L)'
;MRQSSSASKVDNWTDHAVDVGNQVRYRVTAMVDSGGGRPYTEGPASPWTPWAKLTSDMGGGFFCYFNRGLVLSQFVARYLKEKKISPAKFKAQLKKNVDPKFRAFLEGDLGLEMRALLAGTKKDKGQMHAALYELGDEALENGLINLGARLHLILANGSDKSGDGNADSRAHLNAAGIVTIDRLLKSKGLGHNKFVVLSDKTGPKAVWTGSTNWSTTGLCTQVNNGLIIEDRDVAKIFRKQWDRLADASPPTLDPANFPKELVKANDTSHSYNVKGSKITVTFTRTSDGSDMDELTDVINSAKDSILFLMFTPGKAGLHTLAGQRANEKDMYVKGVVSTLGQTKADSDKNVLDITLVSSDKTFKPDHYTVLQPQGTDVDLGPWIAEVTRRDFLGQVGHAIVHSKVLVIDPLSANPIVVTGSHNFSTSASEKNDENLVIVRGHKKLAVAYATYVMSVYQHYRYRSYIREMQAQKKKPWSYLDDNDHWLKSELKTKAAEIEYWT
;
A
#
# COMPACT_ATOMS: atom_id res chain seq x y z
N MET A 1 -7.93 19.81 -19.27
CA MET A 1 -7.99 20.54 -17.98
C MET A 1 -6.59 21.01 -17.64
N ARG A 2 -6.38 22.32 -17.49
CA ARG A 2 -5.11 22.84 -16.97
C ARG A 2 -5.20 22.79 -15.45
N GLN A 3 -4.57 21.79 -14.82
CA GLN A 3 -4.33 21.85 -13.39
C GLN A 3 -3.07 22.70 -13.18
N SER A 4 -3.22 23.87 -12.60
CA SER A 4 -2.11 24.60 -12.00
C SER A 4 -1.66 23.78 -10.79
N SER A 5 -0.63 22.96 -10.95
CA SER A 5 0.06 22.40 -9.81
C SER A 5 0.71 23.56 -9.06
N SER A 6 0.34 23.76 -7.81
CA SER A 6 1.18 24.55 -6.91
C SER A 6 2.59 23.99 -6.97
N ALA A 7 3.56 24.84 -7.26
CA ALA A 7 4.95 24.44 -7.20
C ALA A 7 5.26 24.02 -5.75
N SER A 8 5.12 22.75 -5.46
CA SER A 8 5.77 22.18 -4.31
C SER A 8 7.27 22.20 -4.62
N LYS A 9 8.11 22.45 -3.63
CA LYS A 9 9.57 22.25 -3.74
C LYS A 9 9.87 20.75 -3.89
N VAL A 10 9.33 20.12 -4.94
CA VAL A 10 9.41 18.69 -5.19
C VAL A 10 9.66 18.53 -6.67
N ASP A 11 10.74 17.86 -7.01
CA ASP A 11 11.13 17.61 -8.40
C ASP A 11 10.26 16.53 -9.07
N ASN A 12 9.37 15.91 -8.30
CA ASN A 12 8.44 14.88 -8.74
C ASN A 12 6.99 15.35 -8.62
N TRP A 13 6.19 15.08 -9.63
CA TRP A 13 4.76 15.35 -9.64
C TRP A 13 3.98 14.10 -10.01
N THR A 14 2.90 13.83 -9.27
CA THR A 14 2.01 12.69 -9.52
C THR A 14 0.68 13.18 -10.06
N ASP A 15 0.26 12.66 -11.20
CA ASP A 15 -1.06 12.92 -11.76
C ASP A 15 -2.10 11.98 -11.15
N HIS A 16 -2.91 12.51 -10.24
CA HIS A 16 -4.00 11.77 -9.60
C HIS A 16 -5.32 11.84 -10.37
N ALA A 17 -5.36 12.53 -11.52
CA ALA A 17 -6.57 12.71 -12.32
C ALA A 17 -6.72 11.70 -13.47
N VAL A 18 -5.77 10.78 -13.59
CA VAL A 18 -5.73 9.78 -14.65
C VAL A 18 -6.13 8.39 -14.14
N ASP A 19 -6.77 7.63 -15.01
CA ASP A 19 -7.23 6.27 -14.74
C ASP A 19 -6.58 5.26 -15.70
N VAL A 20 -6.57 3.98 -15.31
CA VAL A 20 -6.17 2.89 -16.20
C VAL A 20 -7.00 2.94 -17.50
N GLY A 21 -6.33 2.75 -18.62
CA GLY A 21 -6.89 2.87 -19.96
C GLY A 21 -6.68 4.25 -20.61
N ASN A 22 -6.38 5.29 -19.83
CA ASN A 22 -6.06 6.60 -20.39
C ASN A 22 -4.73 6.57 -21.16
N GLN A 23 -4.63 7.38 -22.19
CA GLN A 23 -3.38 7.70 -22.86
C GLN A 23 -2.96 9.12 -22.45
N VAL A 24 -1.73 9.25 -21.99
CA VAL A 24 -1.20 10.49 -21.46
C VAL A 24 0.16 10.83 -22.05
N ARG A 25 0.47 12.10 -22.12
CA ARG A 25 1.80 12.63 -22.34
C ARG A 25 1.92 13.94 -21.58
N TYR A 26 3.11 14.30 -21.22
CA TYR A 26 3.37 15.46 -20.38
C TYR A 26 4.38 16.39 -21.04
N ARG A 27 4.30 17.68 -20.73
CA ARG A 27 5.35 18.67 -20.94
C ARG A 27 5.37 19.63 -19.78
N VAL A 28 6.51 20.21 -19.52
CA VAL A 28 6.69 21.29 -18.55
C VAL A 28 6.73 22.62 -19.31
N THR A 29 5.97 23.60 -18.85
CA THR A 29 5.99 24.97 -19.39
C THR A 29 6.45 25.91 -18.27
N ALA A 30 7.51 26.66 -18.51
CA ALA A 30 7.94 27.70 -17.60
C ALA A 30 6.86 28.78 -17.51
N MET A 31 6.59 29.27 -16.30
CA MET A 31 5.70 30.40 -16.09
C MET A 31 6.53 31.64 -15.80
N VAL A 32 6.29 32.71 -16.55
CA VAL A 32 7.03 33.96 -16.45
C VAL A 32 6.20 35.01 -15.75
N ASP A 33 6.72 35.63 -14.70
CA ASP A 33 6.11 36.79 -14.07
C ASP A 33 6.22 38.00 -14.98
N SER A 34 5.07 38.57 -15.31
CA SER A 34 4.98 39.78 -16.17
C SER A 34 5.12 41.07 -15.35
N GLY A 35 5.33 40.98 -14.04
CA GLY A 35 5.42 42.13 -13.12
C GLY A 35 4.10 42.85 -12.87
N GLY A 36 4.09 43.69 -11.82
CA GLY A 36 2.94 44.55 -11.54
C GLY A 36 1.65 43.85 -11.10
N GLY A 37 1.74 42.65 -10.51
CA GLY A 37 0.59 41.87 -10.05
C GLY A 37 -0.27 41.30 -11.19
N ARG A 38 0.26 41.20 -12.38
CA ARG A 38 -0.39 40.57 -13.53
C ARG A 38 -0.31 39.05 -13.45
N PRO A 39 -1.26 38.33 -14.07
CA PRO A 39 -1.15 36.87 -14.16
C PRO A 39 0.14 36.43 -14.85
N TYR A 40 0.73 35.31 -14.39
CA TYR A 40 1.85 34.67 -15.05
C TYR A 40 1.54 34.34 -16.52
N THR A 41 2.49 34.55 -17.40
CA THR A 41 2.42 34.17 -18.82
C THR A 41 3.18 32.89 -19.10
N GLU A 42 2.75 32.12 -20.11
CA GLU A 42 3.47 30.93 -20.53
C GLU A 42 4.80 31.33 -21.21
N GLY A 43 5.89 30.81 -20.68
CA GLY A 43 7.23 30.89 -21.26
C GLY A 43 7.57 29.64 -22.11
N PRO A 44 8.87 29.35 -22.29
CA PRO A 44 9.30 28.17 -23.04
C PRO A 44 8.75 26.88 -22.45
N ALA A 45 8.36 25.94 -23.31
CA ALA A 45 7.91 24.62 -22.92
C ALA A 45 8.93 23.54 -23.31
N SER A 46 9.05 22.51 -22.49
CA SER A 46 9.81 21.31 -22.86
C SER A 46 9.17 20.60 -24.07
N PRO A 47 9.90 19.73 -24.77
CA PRO A 47 9.28 18.74 -25.65
C PRO A 47 8.21 17.93 -24.91
N TRP A 48 7.24 17.37 -25.65
CA TRP A 48 6.32 16.40 -25.10
C TRP A 48 7.04 15.09 -24.83
N THR A 49 6.70 14.44 -23.70
CA THR A 49 7.04 13.02 -23.51
C THR A 49 6.38 12.17 -24.59
N PRO A 50 6.90 10.97 -24.86
CA PRO A 50 6.15 9.98 -25.64
C PRO A 50 4.76 9.70 -25.03
N TRP A 51 3.81 9.27 -25.85
CA TRP A 51 2.53 8.79 -25.35
C TRP A 51 2.71 7.54 -24.51
N ALA A 52 2.13 7.52 -23.31
CA ALA A 52 2.06 6.38 -22.42
C ALA A 52 0.61 5.98 -22.21
N LYS A 53 0.30 4.68 -22.38
CA LYS A 53 -0.99 4.11 -21.98
C LYS A 53 -0.88 3.61 -20.56
N LEU A 54 -1.77 4.07 -19.69
CA LEU A 54 -1.85 3.58 -18.33
C LEU A 54 -2.50 2.20 -18.33
N THR A 55 -1.86 1.25 -17.69
CA THR A 55 -2.30 -0.15 -17.63
C THR A 55 -1.89 -0.77 -16.32
N SER A 56 -2.73 -1.66 -15.80
CA SER A 56 -2.38 -2.56 -14.69
C SER A 56 -1.64 -3.81 -15.17
N ASP A 57 -1.67 -4.11 -16.46
CA ASP A 57 -0.94 -5.22 -17.07
C ASP A 57 0.54 -4.88 -17.24
N MET A 58 1.37 -5.51 -16.43
CA MET A 58 2.83 -5.35 -16.46
C MET A 58 3.49 -6.28 -17.47
N GLY A 59 2.71 -7.17 -18.09
CA GLY A 59 3.19 -8.24 -18.94
C GLY A 59 3.65 -9.47 -18.16
N GLY A 60 3.98 -10.54 -18.86
CA GLY A 60 4.47 -11.76 -18.21
C GLY A 60 3.48 -12.45 -17.27
N GLY A 61 2.18 -12.11 -17.31
CA GLY A 61 1.19 -12.63 -16.38
C GLY A 61 1.16 -11.92 -15.02
N PHE A 62 1.74 -10.72 -14.94
CA PHE A 62 1.71 -9.88 -13.73
C PHE A 62 0.80 -8.69 -13.95
N PHE A 63 -0.09 -8.45 -12.96
CA PHE A 63 -0.97 -7.29 -12.93
C PHE A 63 -0.91 -6.67 -11.54
N CYS A 64 -0.68 -5.36 -11.45
CA CYS A 64 -0.64 -4.66 -10.17
C CYS A 64 -1.72 -3.58 -10.11
N TYR A 65 -2.29 -3.43 -8.92
CA TYR A 65 -3.42 -2.56 -8.65
C TYR A 65 -3.18 -1.78 -7.36
N PHE A 66 -3.61 -0.52 -7.37
CA PHE A 66 -3.43 0.40 -6.24
C PHE A 66 -4.72 1.15 -5.96
N ASN A 67 -4.98 1.46 -4.71
CA ASN A 67 -6.06 2.37 -4.35
C ASN A 67 -5.54 3.78 -4.09
N ARG A 68 -6.47 4.71 -3.95
CA ARG A 68 -6.21 6.12 -3.62
C ARG A 68 -6.58 6.40 -2.15
N GLY A 69 -6.23 5.49 -1.24
CA GLY A 69 -6.58 5.53 0.19
C GLY A 69 -5.94 6.67 1.00
N LEU A 70 -5.49 7.74 0.34
CA LEU A 70 -4.91 8.93 0.93
C LEU A 70 -6.01 9.87 1.44
N VAL A 71 -6.65 9.50 2.55
CA VAL A 71 -7.77 10.27 3.16
C VAL A 71 -7.39 11.70 3.57
N LEU A 72 -6.11 11.97 3.73
CA LEU A 72 -5.57 13.31 4.00
C LEU A 72 -5.35 14.11 2.71
N SER A 73 -5.97 13.75 1.60
CA SER A 73 -5.84 14.48 0.34
C SER A 73 -6.73 15.73 0.31
N GLN A 74 -6.28 16.76 -0.39
CA GLN A 74 -7.09 17.95 -0.64
C GLN A 74 -8.41 17.65 -1.35
N PHE A 75 -8.42 16.61 -2.18
CA PHE A 75 -9.61 16.18 -2.89
C PHE A 75 -10.71 15.72 -1.91
N VAL A 76 -10.36 14.86 -0.95
CA VAL A 76 -11.29 14.38 0.08
C VAL A 76 -11.82 15.55 0.91
N ALA A 77 -10.93 16.46 1.33
CA ALA A 77 -11.32 17.61 2.12
C ALA A 77 -12.30 18.55 1.39
N ARG A 78 -12.01 18.85 0.12
CA ARG A 78 -12.92 19.63 -0.73
C ARG A 78 -14.29 18.97 -0.86
N TYR A 79 -14.31 17.68 -1.15
CA TYR A 79 -15.54 16.91 -1.27
C TYR A 79 -16.40 17.01 0.00
N LEU A 80 -15.79 16.81 1.18
CA LEU A 80 -16.51 16.88 2.45
C LEU A 80 -17.08 18.28 2.72
N LYS A 81 -16.31 19.33 2.41
CA LYS A 81 -16.73 20.73 2.56
C LYS A 81 -17.89 21.07 1.62
N GLU A 82 -17.77 20.75 0.34
CA GLU A 82 -18.80 20.99 -0.68
C GLU A 82 -20.11 20.26 -0.38
N LYS A 83 -20.00 19.01 0.06
CA LYS A 83 -21.16 18.17 0.42
C LYS A 83 -21.67 18.41 1.84
N LYS A 84 -21.00 19.23 2.65
CA LYS A 84 -21.32 19.48 4.07
C LYS A 84 -21.40 18.18 4.89
N ILE A 85 -20.54 17.22 4.60
CA ILE A 85 -20.47 15.91 5.25
C ILE A 85 -19.53 16.01 6.45
N SER A 86 -20.02 15.64 7.64
CA SER A 86 -19.14 15.50 8.80
C SER A 86 -18.25 14.26 8.68
N PRO A 87 -17.04 14.28 9.27
CA PRO A 87 -16.17 13.11 9.28
C PRO A 87 -16.81 11.84 9.84
N ALA A 88 -17.66 11.97 10.88
CA ALA A 88 -18.39 10.85 11.46
C ALA A 88 -19.33 10.14 10.46
N LYS A 89 -19.97 10.92 9.59
CA LYS A 89 -20.85 10.41 8.54
C LYS A 89 -20.07 9.85 7.36
N PHE A 90 -18.82 10.24 7.16
CA PHE A 90 -18.04 9.88 5.98
C PHE A 90 -17.83 8.36 5.87
N LYS A 91 -17.34 7.72 6.91
CA LYS A 91 -17.14 6.26 6.94
C LYS A 91 -18.44 5.48 6.70
N ALA A 92 -19.52 5.91 7.33
CA ALA A 92 -20.84 5.29 7.15
C ALA A 92 -21.35 5.46 5.69
N GLN A 93 -21.12 6.62 5.08
CA GLN A 93 -21.50 6.86 3.68
C GLN A 93 -20.66 6.05 2.70
N LEU A 94 -19.37 5.86 2.96
CA LEU A 94 -18.52 4.97 2.18
C LEU A 94 -19.02 3.53 2.25
N LYS A 95 -19.32 3.02 3.46
CA LYS A 95 -19.86 1.67 3.65
C LYS A 95 -21.17 1.47 2.89
N LYS A 96 -22.10 2.44 2.96
CA LYS A 96 -23.38 2.42 2.27
C LYS A 96 -23.32 2.80 0.80
N ASN A 97 -22.14 3.10 0.26
CA ASN A 97 -21.92 3.54 -1.13
C ASN A 97 -22.86 4.68 -1.57
N VAL A 98 -23.05 5.67 -0.71
CA VAL A 98 -23.98 6.80 -0.95
C VAL A 98 -23.54 7.65 -2.14
N ASP A 99 -22.22 7.80 -2.37
CA ASP A 99 -21.66 8.41 -3.57
C ASP A 99 -20.74 7.41 -4.27
N PRO A 100 -21.26 6.64 -5.24
CA PRO A 100 -20.51 5.62 -5.94
C PRO A 100 -19.30 6.16 -6.73
N LYS A 101 -19.38 7.39 -7.25
CA LYS A 101 -18.27 8.00 -8.01
C LYS A 101 -17.10 8.37 -7.09
N PHE A 102 -17.42 8.94 -5.94
CA PHE A 102 -16.40 9.27 -4.95
C PHE A 102 -15.76 8.02 -4.36
N ARG A 103 -16.57 7.02 -4.04
CA ARG A 103 -16.08 5.73 -3.57
C ARG A 103 -15.16 5.06 -4.61
N ALA A 104 -15.59 4.98 -5.86
CA ALA A 104 -14.78 4.44 -6.97
C ALA A 104 -13.46 5.20 -7.14
N PHE A 105 -13.45 6.53 -6.94
CA PHE A 105 -12.21 7.30 -6.94
C PHE A 105 -11.25 6.85 -5.83
N LEU A 106 -11.73 6.63 -4.60
CA LEU A 106 -10.89 6.18 -3.48
C LEU A 106 -10.39 4.75 -3.66
N GLU A 107 -11.24 3.86 -4.14
CA GLU A 107 -10.90 2.46 -4.41
C GLU A 107 -9.89 2.29 -5.54
N GLY A 108 -9.85 3.24 -6.48
CA GLY A 108 -8.98 3.17 -7.64
C GLY A 108 -9.16 1.88 -8.43
N ASP A 109 -8.10 1.46 -9.11
CA ASP A 109 -8.10 0.23 -9.90
C ASP A 109 -8.20 -1.02 -9.03
N LEU A 110 -7.74 -0.93 -7.79
CA LEU A 110 -7.75 -2.03 -6.82
C LEU A 110 -9.17 -2.54 -6.55
N GLY A 111 -10.10 -1.65 -6.18
CA GLY A 111 -11.48 -2.05 -5.89
C GLY A 111 -12.24 -2.46 -7.14
N LEU A 112 -11.93 -1.85 -8.28
CA LEU A 112 -12.50 -2.25 -9.57
C LEU A 112 -12.12 -3.70 -9.90
N GLU A 113 -10.83 -4.04 -9.78
CA GLU A 113 -10.34 -5.38 -10.09
C GLU A 113 -10.87 -6.43 -9.12
N MET A 114 -10.92 -6.14 -7.81
CA MET A 114 -11.46 -7.11 -6.84
C MET A 114 -12.91 -7.50 -7.18
N ARG A 115 -13.73 -6.55 -7.64
CA ARG A 115 -15.07 -6.86 -8.14
C ARG A 115 -15.06 -7.61 -9.47
N ALA A 116 -14.12 -7.28 -10.36
CA ALA A 116 -13.97 -7.96 -11.65
C ALA A 116 -13.56 -9.44 -11.49
N LEU A 117 -12.67 -9.75 -10.53
CA LEU A 117 -12.30 -11.12 -10.18
C LEU A 117 -13.51 -11.96 -9.75
N LEU A 118 -14.38 -11.41 -8.91
CA LEU A 118 -15.61 -12.08 -8.46
C LEU A 118 -16.56 -12.33 -9.63
N ALA A 119 -16.82 -11.30 -10.43
CA ALA A 119 -17.70 -11.39 -11.60
C ALA A 119 -17.14 -12.34 -12.67
N GLY A 120 -15.83 -12.27 -12.94
CA GLY A 120 -15.12 -13.13 -13.88
C GLY A 120 -15.16 -14.60 -13.46
N THR A 121 -14.89 -14.90 -12.20
CA THR A 121 -14.96 -16.26 -11.65
C THR A 121 -16.36 -16.89 -11.87
N LYS A 122 -17.42 -16.11 -11.61
CA LYS A 122 -18.79 -16.55 -11.85
C LYS A 122 -19.06 -16.78 -13.34
N LYS A 123 -18.69 -15.82 -14.18
CA LYS A 123 -18.91 -15.90 -15.64
C LYS A 123 -18.18 -17.10 -16.26
N ASP A 124 -16.94 -17.32 -15.87
CA ASP A 124 -16.09 -18.39 -16.43
C ASP A 124 -16.41 -19.77 -15.82
N LYS A 125 -17.37 -19.83 -14.90
CA LYS A 125 -17.71 -21.04 -14.13
C LYS A 125 -16.49 -21.64 -13.41
N GLY A 126 -15.54 -20.80 -13.04
CA GLY A 126 -14.36 -21.15 -12.26
C GLY A 126 -14.67 -21.40 -10.78
N GLN A 127 -13.65 -21.70 -10.00
CA GLN A 127 -13.70 -21.79 -8.54
C GLN A 127 -12.77 -20.79 -7.91
N MET A 128 -13.13 -20.33 -6.71
CA MET A 128 -12.36 -19.37 -5.92
C MET A 128 -12.05 -19.95 -4.54
N HIS A 129 -10.77 -20.04 -4.19
CA HIS A 129 -10.31 -20.43 -2.86
C HIS A 129 -9.68 -19.19 -2.22
N ALA A 130 -10.34 -18.62 -1.23
CA ALA A 130 -9.95 -17.38 -0.57
C ALA A 130 -9.53 -17.65 0.89
N ALA A 131 -8.47 -16.97 1.35
CA ALA A 131 -8.07 -16.91 2.74
C ALA A 131 -8.01 -15.42 3.14
N LEU A 132 -8.96 -14.98 3.97
CA LEU A 132 -9.19 -13.57 4.26
C LEU A 132 -9.08 -13.29 5.76
N TYR A 133 -8.34 -12.22 6.10
CA TYR A 133 -8.21 -11.73 7.47
C TYR A 133 -9.40 -10.88 7.90
N GLU A 134 -9.72 -9.83 7.14
CA GLU A 134 -10.88 -8.97 7.39
C GLU A 134 -11.80 -8.97 6.17
N LEU A 135 -13.08 -9.11 6.44
CA LEU A 135 -14.19 -8.97 5.50
C LEU A 135 -15.20 -8.01 6.11
N GLY A 136 -15.74 -7.08 5.36
CA GLY A 136 -16.68 -6.09 5.87
C GLY A 136 -17.01 -5.02 4.85
N ASP A 137 -16.80 -5.34 3.57
CA ASP A 137 -17.25 -4.52 2.46
C ASP A 137 -18.47 -5.18 1.81
N GLU A 138 -19.61 -4.51 1.87
CA GLU A 138 -20.90 -5.05 1.40
C GLU A 138 -20.87 -5.47 -0.07
N ALA A 139 -20.19 -4.71 -0.94
CA ALA A 139 -20.10 -5.06 -2.36
C ALA A 139 -19.26 -6.31 -2.60
N LEU A 140 -18.16 -6.48 -1.85
CA LEU A 140 -17.34 -7.68 -1.91
C LEU A 140 -18.04 -8.88 -1.29
N GLU A 141 -18.72 -8.71 -0.15
CA GLU A 141 -19.54 -9.78 0.47
C GLU A 141 -20.62 -10.29 -0.49
N ASN A 142 -21.39 -9.39 -1.10
CA ASN A 142 -22.40 -9.75 -2.08
C ASN A 142 -21.78 -10.43 -3.32
N GLY A 143 -20.59 -9.99 -3.75
CA GLY A 143 -19.85 -10.65 -4.80
C GLY A 143 -19.43 -12.08 -4.45
N LEU A 144 -18.97 -12.32 -3.22
CA LEU A 144 -18.65 -13.66 -2.70
C LEU A 144 -19.90 -14.55 -2.62
N ILE A 145 -20.99 -14.03 -2.08
CA ILE A 145 -22.29 -14.73 -2.01
C ILE A 145 -22.75 -15.17 -3.40
N ASN A 146 -22.60 -14.30 -4.39
CA ASN A 146 -22.97 -14.58 -5.77
C ASN A 146 -22.17 -15.72 -6.44
N LEU A 147 -21.03 -16.14 -5.89
CA LEU A 147 -20.28 -17.30 -6.36
C LEU A 147 -20.96 -18.63 -5.94
N GLY A 148 -21.69 -18.63 -4.85
CA GLY A 148 -22.37 -19.84 -4.34
C GLY A 148 -21.38 -20.97 -4.09
N ALA A 149 -21.68 -22.18 -4.54
CA ALA A 149 -20.85 -23.37 -4.38
C ALA A 149 -19.46 -23.30 -5.07
N ARG A 150 -19.14 -22.20 -5.76
CA ARG A 150 -17.83 -21.96 -6.38
C ARG A 150 -16.84 -21.30 -5.42
N LEU A 151 -17.32 -20.81 -4.28
CA LEU A 151 -16.53 -20.17 -3.26
C LEU A 151 -16.12 -21.18 -2.18
N HIS A 152 -14.84 -21.21 -1.87
CA HIS A 152 -14.25 -21.88 -0.74
C HIS A 152 -13.52 -20.82 0.09
N LEU A 153 -14.06 -20.49 1.26
CA LEU A 153 -13.59 -19.34 2.03
C LEU A 153 -13.10 -19.75 3.42
N ILE A 154 -11.83 -19.52 3.66
CA ILE A 154 -11.27 -19.46 5.02
C ILE A 154 -11.39 -18.01 5.49
N LEU A 155 -12.12 -17.79 6.59
CA LEU A 155 -12.32 -16.47 7.18
C LEU A 155 -11.76 -16.43 8.60
N ALA A 156 -10.79 -15.54 8.82
CA ALA A 156 -10.21 -15.33 10.14
C ALA A 156 -11.13 -14.52 11.06
N ASN A 157 -10.67 -14.23 12.27
CA ASN A 157 -11.42 -13.44 13.24
C ASN A 157 -11.18 -11.92 13.12
N GLY A 158 -10.43 -11.44 12.11
CA GLY A 158 -10.21 -10.01 11.89
C GLY A 158 -9.43 -9.33 13.02
N SER A 159 -9.58 -8.02 13.13
CA SER A 159 -8.80 -7.15 14.03
C SER A 159 -9.45 -6.90 15.39
N ASP A 160 -10.60 -7.49 15.70
CA ASP A 160 -11.25 -7.29 17.00
C ASP A 160 -10.50 -8.01 18.11
N LYS A 161 -10.07 -7.24 19.12
CA LYS A 161 -9.39 -7.77 20.31
C LYS A 161 -10.31 -8.54 21.25
N SER A 162 -11.62 -8.38 21.12
CA SER A 162 -12.63 -8.95 22.02
C SER A 162 -13.24 -10.26 21.52
N GLY A 163 -12.97 -10.67 20.27
CA GLY A 163 -13.60 -11.86 19.71
C GLY A 163 -13.43 -12.04 18.22
N ASP A 164 -14.52 -12.07 17.48
CA ASP A 164 -14.56 -12.20 16.02
C ASP A 164 -15.02 -10.89 15.37
N GLY A 165 -14.07 -10.11 14.85
CA GLY A 165 -14.34 -8.87 14.10
C GLY A 165 -15.04 -9.09 12.76
N ASN A 166 -15.15 -10.33 12.30
CA ASN A 166 -15.87 -10.73 11.09
C ASN A 166 -17.24 -11.39 11.41
N ALA A 167 -17.71 -11.35 12.65
CA ALA A 167 -18.94 -12.03 13.07
C ALA A 167 -20.16 -11.64 12.20
N ASP A 168 -20.32 -10.34 11.92
CA ASP A 168 -21.42 -9.85 11.08
C ASP A 168 -21.34 -10.37 9.65
N SER A 169 -20.13 -10.30 9.05
CA SER A 169 -19.89 -10.80 7.69
C SER A 169 -20.09 -12.32 7.60
N ARG A 170 -19.64 -13.05 8.62
CA ARG A 170 -19.84 -14.50 8.74
C ARG A 170 -21.32 -14.85 8.84
N ALA A 171 -22.07 -14.14 9.67
CA ALA A 171 -23.52 -14.32 9.78
C ALA A 171 -24.24 -14.02 8.46
N HIS A 172 -23.83 -12.96 7.75
CA HIS A 172 -24.40 -12.60 6.45
C HIS A 172 -24.12 -13.68 5.38
N LEU A 173 -22.88 -14.18 5.31
CA LEU A 173 -22.50 -15.28 4.42
C LEU A 173 -23.30 -16.57 4.73
N ASN A 174 -23.38 -16.94 5.99
CA ASN A 174 -24.11 -18.13 6.43
C ASN A 174 -25.61 -18.04 6.12
N ALA A 175 -26.24 -16.87 6.34
CA ALA A 175 -27.63 -16.63 5.98
C ALA A 175 -27.88 -16.77 4.46
N ALA A 176 -26.88 -16.55 3.64
CA ALA A 176 -26.90 -16.74 2.18
C ALA A 176 -26.50 -18.16 1.75
N GLY A 177 -26.27 -19.09 2.68
CA GLY A 177 -25.89 -20.47 2.38
C GLY A 177 -24.40 -20.68 2.07
N ILE A 178 -23.55 -19.70 2.34
CA ILE A 178 -22.09 -19.82 2.21
C ILE A 178 -21.50 -20.29 3.54
N VAL A 179 -20.98 -21.51 3.56
CA VAL A 179 -20.29 -22.06 4.73
C VAL A 179 -18.83 -21.62 4.71
N THR A 180 -18.40 -20.93 5.76
CA THR A 180 -17.01 -20.55 5.95
C THR A 180 -16.21 -21.60 6.70
N ILE A 181 -14.92 -21.73 6.39
CA ILE A 181 -13.95 -22.42 7.25
C ILE A 181 -13.41 -21.36 8.20
N ASP A 182 -13.72 -21.53 9.48
CA ASP A 182 -13.45 -20.51 10.49
C ASP A 182 -12.06 -20.67 11.08
N ARG A 183 -11.17 -19.72 10.76
CA ARG A 183 -9.81 -19.68 11.33
C ARG A 183 -9.76 -18.69 12.49
N LEU A 184 -10.35 -19.10 13.62
CA LEU A 184 -10.45 -18.26 14.82
C LEU A 184 -9.24 -18.50 15.73
N LEU A 185 -8.19 -17.73 15.52
CA LEU A 185 -6.97 -17.80 16.33
C LEU A 185 -7.17 -17.04 17.64
N LYS A 186 -7.04 -17.76 18.78
CA LYS A 186 -7.08 -17.15 20.11
C LYS A 186 -5.69 -16.61 20.46
N SER A 187 -5.62 -15.42 21.04
CA SER A 187 -4.45 -14.69 21.56
C SER A 187 -3.10 -14.87 20.83
N LYS A 188 -2.43 -13.78 20.53
CA LYS A 188 -1.04 -13.69 20.02
C LYS A 188 -0.78 -14.18 18.59
N GLY A 189 -1.79 -14.43 17.76
CA GLY A 189 -1.62 -14.79 16.36
C GLY A 189 -2.76 -14.29 15.51
N LEU A 190 -2.49 -14.00 14.23
CA LEU A 190 -3.48 -13.53 13.28
C LEU A 190 -3.55 -14.45 12.06
N GLY A 191 -4.74 -14.83 11.63
CA GLY A 191 -4.97 -15.44 10.31
C GLY A 191 -4.89 -14.36 9.22
N HIS A 192 -3.73 -13.73 9.05
CA HIS A 192 -3.58 -12.45 8.39
C HIS A 192 -3.46 -12.53 6.86
N ASN A 193 -3.69 -13.68 6.26
CA ASN A 193 -3.70 -13.84 4.81
C ASN A 193 -4.76 -12.99 4.11
N LYS A 194 -4.48 -12.59 2.88
CA LYS A 194 -5.36 -11.83 1.99
C LYS A 194 -5.16 -12.30 0.55
N PHE A 195 -5.18 -13.62 0.35
CA PHE A 195 -4.99 -14.16 -0.99
C PHE A 195 -6.23 -14.91 -1.50
N VAL A 196 -6.33 -14.96 -2.82
CA VAL A 196 -7.37 -15.69 -3.54
C VAL A 196 -6.73 -16.50 -4.66
N VAL A 197 -7.01 -17.80 -4.69
CA VAL A 197 -6.63 -18.66 -5.80
C VAL A 197 -7.81 -18.81 -6.74
N LEU A 198 -7.61 -18.46 -8.00
CA LEU A 198 -8.56 -18.63 -9.08
C LEU A 198 -8.27 -19.94 -9.81
N SER A 199 -9.29 -20.76 -10.03
CA SER A 199 -9.19 -22.03 -10.72
C SER A 199 -10.16 -22.10 -11.90
N ASP A 200 -9.73 -22.75 -12.97
CA ASP A 200 -10.56 -23.17 -14.09
C ASP A 200 -10.83 -24.68 -14.03
N LYS A 201 -11.33 -25.26 -15.14
CA LYS A 201 -11.62 -26.69 -15.23
C LYS A 201 -10.38 -27.59 -15.11
N THR A 202 -9.18 -27.03 -15.32
CA THR A 202 -7.92 -27.76 -15.28
C THR A 202 -7.17 -27.54 -13.94
N GLY A 203 -7.73 -26.77 -13.02
CA GLY A 203 -7.18 -26.50 -11.70
C GLY A 203 -6.74 -25.04 -11.49
N PRO A 204 -5.89 -24.78 -10.46
CA PRO A 204 -5.41 -23.44 -10.17
C PRO A 204 -4.75 -22.78 -11.37
N LYS A 205 -5.12 -21.53 -11.68
CA LYS A 205 -4.62 -20.77 -12.84
C LYS A 205 -3.95 -19.45 -12.52
N ALA A 206 -4.39 -18.78 -11.46
CA ALA A 206 -3.88 -17.49 -11.04
C ALA A 206 -4.06 -17.30 -9.53
N VAL A 207 -3.29 -16.39 -8.97
CA VAL A 207 -3.44 -15.94 -7.60
C VAL A 207 -3.54 -14.43 -7.52
N TRP A 208 -4.47 -13.93 -6.70
CA TRP A 208 -4.49 -12.58 -6.17
C TRP A 208 -3.84 -12.58 -4.79
N THR A 209 -2.94 -11.65 -4.53
CA THR A 209 -2.37 -11.39 -3.21
C THR A 209 -2.06 -9.91 -3.03
N GLY A 210 -1.67 -9.47 -1.84
CA GLY A 210 -1.31 -8.10 -1.53
C GLY A 210 -1.66 -7.72 -0.10
N SER A 211 -1.70 -6.41 0.14
CA SER A 211 -1.91 -5.87 1.48
C SER A 211 -3.39 -5.65 1.84
N THR A 212 -4.28 -5.75 0.87
CA THR A 212 -5.66 -5.24 0.96
C THR A 212 -6.57 -6.13 1.79
N ASN A 213 -7.06 -5.62 2.92
CA ASN A 213 -8.19 -6.21 3.61
C ASN A 213 -9.48 -6.03 2.78
N TRP A 214 -10.37 -7.02 2.82
CA TRP A 214 -11.64 -7.02 2.08
C TRP A 214 -12.71 -6.22 2.83
N SER A 215 -12.34 -5.05 3.30
CA SER A 215 -13.16 -4.13 4.08
C SER A 215 -13.24 -2.76 3.40
N THR A 216 -14.30 -2.00 3.70
CA THR A 216 -14.47 -0.64 3.16
C THR A 216 -13.29 0.27 3.51
N THR A 217 -12.71 0.11 4.72
CA THR A 217 -11.51 0.85 5.11
C THR A 217 -10.28 0.43 4.32
N GLY A 218 -10.12 -0.87 4.07
CA GLY A 218 -9.04 -1.41 3.24
C GLY A 218 -9.08 -0.88 1.81
N LEU A 219 -10.29 -0.75 1.24
CA LEU A 219 -10.47 -0.23 -0.11
C LEU A 219 -10.32 1.30 -0.21
N CYS A 220 -10.87 2.06 0.76
CA CYS A 220 -11.10 3.49 0.56
C CYS A 220 -10.23 4.41 1.42
N THR A 221 -9.76 3.96 2.60
CA THR A 221 -9.13 4.88 3.58
C THR A 221 -7.74 4.46 4.04
N GLN A 222 -7.27 3.32 3.61
CA GLN A 222 -5.90 2.83 3.82
C GLN A 222 -5.19 2.75 2.47
N VAL A 223 -3.90 3.06 2.46
CA VAL A 223 -3.07 2.90 1.25
C VAL A 223 -2.73 1.42 1.09
N ASN A 224 -3.22 0.79 0.04
CA ASN A 224 -3.12 -0.65 -0.20
C ASN A 224 -2.76 -0.98 -1.64
N ASN A 225 -2.28 -2.20 -1.84
CA ASN A 225 -1.97 -2.76 -3.16
C ASN A 225 -2.51 -4.18 -3.33
N GLY A 226 -2.69 -4.57 -4.58
CA GLY A 226 -2.98 -5.93 -5.02
C GLY A 226 -2.08 -6.34 -6.17
N LEU A 227 -1.77 -7.63 -6.25
CA LEU A 227 -0.97 -8.25 -7.29
C LEU A 227 -1.68 -9.51 -7.78
N ILE A 228 -1.88 -9.63 -9.09
CA ILE A 228 -2.27 -10.88 -9.73
C ILE A 228 -1.04 -11.50 -10.38
N ILE A 229 -0.89 -12.80 -10.21
CA ILE A 229 0.11 -13.62 -10.87
C ILE A 229 -0.63 -14.73 -11.61
N GLU A 230 -0.63 -14.65 -12.95
CA GLU A 230 -1.21 -15.66 -13.84
C GLU A 230 -0.16 -16.71 -14.19
N ASP A 231 0.07 -17.60 -13.22
CA ASP A 231 0.95 -18.75 -13.36
C ASP A 231 0.37 -19.93 -12.57
N ARG A 232 0.33 -21.10 -13.22
CA ARG A 232 -0.30 -22.28 -12.64
C ARG A 232 0.49 -22.88 -11.48
N ASP A 233 1.80 -22.82 -11.51
CA ASP A 233 2.62 -23.42 -10.48
C ASP A 233 2.66 -22.54 -9.23
N VAL A 234 2.70 -21.21 -9.42
CA VAL A 234 2.48 -20.24 -8.34
C VAL A 234 1.07 -20.41 -7.76
N ALA A 235 0.04 -20.53 -8.57
CA ALA A 235 -1.34 -20.72 -8.10
C ALA A 235 -1.50 -22.05 -7.34
N LYS A 236 -0.84 -23.13 -7.76
CA LYS A 236 -0.85 -24.44 -7.07
C LYS A 236 -0.24 -24.36 -5.68
N ILE A 237 0.85 -23.61 -5.48
CA ILE A 237 1.45 -23.54 -4.15
C ILE A 237 0.58 -22.72 -3.18
N PHE A 238 -0.05 -21.66 -3.64
CA PHE A 238 -1.05 -20.94 -2.85
C PHE A 238 -2.27 -21.80 -2.54
N ARG A 239 -2.70 -22.64 -3.49
CA ARG A 239 -3.79 -23.61 -3.26
C ARG A 239 -3.40 -24.68 -2.23
N LYS A 240 -2.19 -25.22 -2.29
CA LYS A 240 -1.68 -26.12 -1.26
C LYS A 240 -1.62 -25.48 0.12
N GLN A 241 -1.26 -24.20 0.18
CA GLN A 241 -1.29 -23.47 1.45
C GLN A 241 -2.72 -23.27 1.94
N TRP A 242 -3.64 -22.97 1.05
CA TRP A 242 -5.06 -22.87 1.39
C TRP A 242 -5.58 -24.20 1.99
N ASP A 243 -5.26 -25.32 1.36
CA ASP A 243 -5.63 -26.67 1.84
C ASP A 243 -5.06 -26.93 3.25
N ARG A 244 -3.78 -26.63 3.48
CA ARG A 244 -3.15 -26.76 4.79
C ARG A 244 -3.80 -25.89 5.86
N LEU A 245 -4.17 -24.66 5.50
CA LEU A 245 -4.86 -23.74 6.41
C LEU A 245 -6.27 -24.25 6.74
N ALA A 246 -6.97 -24.82 5.75
CA ALA A 246 -8.31 -25.40 5.96
C ALA A 246 -8.25 -26.59 6.89
N ASP A 247 -7.32 -27.52 6.66
CA ASP A 247 -7.10 -28.71 7.50
C ASP A 247 -6.69 -28.35 8.93
N ALA A 248 -5.94 -27.23 9.08
CA ALA A 248 -5.47 -26.71 10.36
C ALA A 248 -6.43 -25.71 11.02
N SER A 249 -7.70 -25.66 10.63
CA SER A 249 -8.70 -24.71 11.14
C SER A 249 -9.86 -25.43 11.84
N PRO A 250 -9.63 -26.12 12.97
CA PRO A 250 -10.73 -26.62 13.79
C PRO A 250 -11.45 -25.45 14.48
N PRO A 251 -12.71 -25.62 14.91
CA PRO A 251 -13.55 -24.54 15.46
C PRO A 251 -12.95 -23.78 16.65
N THR A 252 -11.95 -24.35 17.31
CA THR A 252 -11.24 -23.74 18.46
C THR A 252 -9.75 -24.06 18.39
N LEU A 253 -9.00 -23.25 17.63
CA LEU A 253 -7.56 -23.39 17.58
C LEU A 253 -6.91 -22.52 18.68
N ASP A 254 -6.21 -23.17 19.61
CA ASP A 254 -5.29 -22.49 20.51
C ASP A 254 -3.95 -22.28 19.76
N PRO A 255 -3.42 -21.05 19.65
CA PRO A 255 -2.12 -20.80 19.04
C PRO A 255 -0.97 -21.58 19.67
N ALA A 256 -1.07 -21.95 20.95
CA ALA A 256 -0.12 -22.83 21.61
C ALA A 256 -0.09 -24.24 21.01
N ASN A 257 -1.18 -24.66 20.37
CA ASN A 257 -1.35 -25.97 19.73
C ASN A 257 -1.35 -25.85 18.20
N PHE A 258 -0.77 -24.80 17.65
CA PHE A 258 -0.67 -24.62 16.21
C PHE A 258 -0.01 -25.84 15.56
N PRO A 259 -0.59 -26.41 14.48
CA PRO A 259 -0.08 -27.65 13.91
C PRO A 259 1.39 -27.51 13.48
N LYS A 260 2.27 -28.27 14.11
CA LYS A 260 3.71 -28.25 13.81
C LYS A 260 4.02 -28.56 12.35
N GLU A 261 3.20 -29.39 11.73
CA GLU A 261 3.33 -29.75 10.31
C GLU A 261 3.10 -28.57 9.37
N LEU A 262 2.17 -27.65 9.72
CA LEU A 262 1.96 -26.44 8.94
C LEU A 262 3.17 -25.50 9.04
N VAL A 263 3.69 -25.30 10.24
CA VAL A 263 4.91 -24.48 10.48
C VAL A 263 6.09 -25.06 9.72
N LYS A 264 6.34 -26.36 9.86
CA LYS A 264 7.44 -27.06 9.15
C LYS A 264 7.29 -26.96 7.63
N ALA A 265 6.07 -27.01 7.10
CA ALA A 265 5.83 -26.86 5.68
C ALA A 265 6.12 -25.43 5.18
N ASN A 266 5.98 -24.43 6.05
CA ASN A 266 6.27 -23.03 5.75
C ASN A 266 7.77 -22.69 5.82
N ASP A 267 8.61 -23.50 6.48
CA ASP A 267 10.08 -23.29 6.53
C ASP A 267 10.73 -23.45 5.12
N THR A 268 9.96 -23.81 4.12
CA THR A 268 10.43 -23.95 2.73
C THR A 268 9.85 -22.85 1.85
N SER A 269 10.71 -21.98 1.37
CA SER A 269 10.39 -21.04 0.28
C SER A 269 10.27 -21.76 -1.07
N HIS A 270 9.33 -21.33 -1.89
CA HIS A 270 9.06 -21.91 -3.21
C HIS A 270 9.43 -20.93 -4.31
N SER A 271 10.34 -21.33 -5.21
CA SER A 271 10.81 -20.50 -6.31
C SER A 271 10.37 -21.04 -7.67
N TYR A 272 9.90 -20.13 -8.53
CA TYR A 272 9.42 -20.40 -9.87
C TYR A 272 9.98 -19.40 -10.88
N ASN A 273 10.14 -19.82 -12.13
CA ASN A 273 10.43 -18.93 -13.25
C ASN A 273 9.13 -18.66 -14.01
N VAL A 274 8.66 -17.43 -13.98
CA VAL A 274 7.43 -17.01 -14.65
C VAL A 274 7.81 -16.05 -15.77
N LYS A 275 7.78 -16.52 -16.99
CA LYS A 275 8.03 -15.74 -18.22
C LYS A 275 9.25 -14.79 -18.14
N GLY A 276 10.35 -15.29 -17.60
CA GLY A 276 11.61 -14.57 -17.51
C GLY A 276 11.87 -13.86 -16.17
N SER A 277 10.90 -13.85 -15.26
CA SER A 277 11.07 -13.34 -13.90
C SER A 277 11.13 -14.48 -12.89
N LYS A 278 11.99 -14.38 -11.87
CA LYS A 278 12.03 -15.33 -10.76
C LYS A 278 11.08 -14.88 -9.66
N ILE A 279 10.13 -15.73 -9.28
CA ILE A 279 9.23 -15.52 -8.14
C ILE A 279 9.68 -16.43 -7.00
N THR A 280 9.72 -15.89 -5.80
CA THR A 280 9.82 -16.68 -4.55
C THR A 280 8.56 -16.41 -3.74
N VAL A 281 7.93 -17.49 -3.24
CA VAL A 281 6.76 -17.44 -2.35
C VAL A 281 7.13 -18.10 -1.05
N THR A 282 6.92 -17.39 0.05
CA THR A 282 7.12 -17.87 1.41
C THR A 282 5.84 -17.67 2.21
N PHE A 283 5.46 -18.64 3.01
CA PHE A 283 4.33 -18.54 3.93
C PHE A 283 4.83 -18.52 5.36
N THR A 284 4.14 -17.85 6.25
CA THR A 284 4.43 -17.88 7.68
C THR A 284 3.22 -18.49 8.43
N ARG A 285 3.40 -18.95 9.58
CA ARG A 285 4.55 -18.91 10.51
C ARG A 285 5.67 -19.83 10.03
N THR A 286 6.88 -19.39 10.27
CA THR A 286 8.09 -20.21 10.13
C THR A 286 8.62 -20.59 11.52
N SER A 287 9.38 -21.68 11.61
CA SER A 287 10.02 -22.10 12.88
C SER A 287 11.40 -21.49 13.09
N ASP A 288 12.03 -21.01 12.02
CA ASP A 288 13.43 -20.58 11.96
C ASP A 288 13.63 -19.10 11.61
N GLY A 289 12.55 -18.37 11.21
CA GLY A 289 12.64 -16.96 10.81
C GLY A 289 13.25 -16.75 9.43
N SER A 290 13.36 -17.79 8.61
CA SER A 290 13.97 -17.76 7.26
C SER A 290 13.36 -16.73 6.32
N ASP A 291 12.08 -16.40 6.49
CA ASP A 291 11.40 -15.32 5.77
C ASP A 291 11.99 -13.94 6.07
N MET A 292 12.39 -13.68 7.34
CA MET A 292 13.04 -12.42 7.74
C MET A 292 14.48 -12.37 7.26
N ASP A 293 15.18 -13.51 7.25
CA ASP A 293 16.53 -13.60 6.67
C ASP A 293 16.49 -13.32 5.16
N GLU A 294 15.51 -13.87 4.44
CA GLU A 294 15.32 -13.60 3.01
C GLU A 294 15.04 -12.10 2.75
N LEU A 295 14.24 -11.45 3.58
CA LEU A 295 14.00 -9.99 3.48
C LEU A 295 15.27 -9.17 3.77
N THR A 296 16.08 -9.63 4.73
CA THR A 296 17.38 -9.02 5.06
C THR A 296 18.33 -9.14 3.87
N ASP A 297 18.41 -10.31 3.26
CA ASP A 297 19.22 -10.54 2.06
C ASP A 297 18.77 -9.68 0.88
N VAL A 298 17.46 -9.51 0.69
CA VAL A 298 16.91 -8.62 -0.34
C VAL A 298 17.39 -7.19 -0.13
N ILE A 299 17.33 -6.65 1.08
CA ILE A 299 17.81 -5.29 1.38
C ILE A 299 19.33 -5.21 1.19
N ASN A 300 20.08 -6.20 1.63
CA ASN A 300 21.53 -6.25 1.49
C ASN A 300 21.99 -6.37 0.03
N SER A 301 21.16 -6.90 -0.84
CA SER A 301 21.44 -7.00 -2.29
C SER A 301 21.34 -5.68 -3.04
N ALA A 302 20.75 -4.64 -2.44
CA ALA A 302 20.57 -3.32 -3.06
C ALA A 302 21.91 -2.70 -3.46
N LYS A 303 21.93 -2.07 -4.63
CA LYS A 303 23.12 -1.38 -5.18
C LYS A 303 22.92 0.12 -5.30
N ASP A 304 21.74 0.52 -5.76
CA ASP A 304 21.45 1.91 -6.11
C ASP A 304 20.35 2.51 -5.23
N SER A 305 19.31 1.72 -4.91
CA SER A 305 18.16 2.27 -4.18
C SER A 305 17.32 1.26 -3.43
N ILE A 306 16.66 1.74 -2.38
CA ILE A 306 15.66 1.01 -1.59
C ILE A 306 14.44 1.90 -1.40
N LEU A 307 13.31 1.50 -1.98
CA LEU A 307 12.04 2.20 -1.83
C LEU A 307 11.03 1.31 -1.10
N PHE A 308 10.31 1.84 -0.11
CA PHE A 308 9.40 1.00 0.65
C PHE A 308 8.15 1.69 1.22
N LEU A 309 7.12 0.88 1.43
CA LEU A 309 5.96 1.19 2.26
C LEU A 309 5.81 0.05 3.28
N MET A 310 5.91 0.37 4.58
CA MET A 310 5.84 -0.61 5.66
C MET A 310 4.76 -0.21 6.65
N PHE A 311 3.91 -1.14 7.03
CA PHE A 311 2.86 -0.87 7.99
C PHE A 311 3.41 -0.79 9.42
N THR A 312 3.97 -1.88 9.93
CA THR A 312 4.44 -1.98 11.33
C THR A 312 5.73 -2.83 11.41
N PRO A 313 6.87 -2.31 10.91
CA PRO A 313 8.10 -3.09 10.89
C PRO A 313 8.77 -3.24 12.26
N GLY A 314 8.27 -2.57 13.32
CA GLY A 314 8.93 -2.52 14.62
C GLY A 314 10.01 -1.43 14.71
N LYS A 315 10.52 -1.16 15.92
CA LYS A 315 11.48 -0.06 16.16
C LYS A 315 12.84 -0.26 15.49
N ALA A 316 13.33 -1.50 15.47
CA ALA A 316 14.60 -1.90 14.87
C ALA A 316 14.38 -2.81 13.65
N GLY A 317 13.35 -2.51 12.85
CA GLY A 317 12.95 -3.33 11.73
C GLY A 317 13.75 -3.05 10.44
N LEU A 318 13.30 -3.61 9.34
CA LEU A 318 13.97 -3.56 8.04
C LEU A 318 14.20 -2.14 7.51
N HIS A 319 13.40 -1.15 7.93
CA HIS A 319 13.62 0.26 7.60
C HIS A 319 14.93 0.79 8.21
N THR A 320 15.34 0.30 9.39
CA THR A 320 16.63 0.65 10.01
C THR A 320 17.78 0.06 9.21
N LEU A 321 17.67 -1.20 8.78
CA LEU A 321 18.66 -1.83 7.89
C LEU A 321 18.80 -1.06 6.57
N ALA A 322 17.68 -0.63 5.97
CA ALA A 322 17.70 0.21 4.77
C ALA A 322 18.45 1.53 5.01
N GLY A 323 18.29 2.14 6.19
CA GLY A 323 19.03 3.33 6.57
C GLY A 323 20.54 3.08 6.74
N GLN A 324 20.93 1.96 7.32
CA GLN A 324 22.34 1.57 7.42
C GLN A 324 22.96 1.40 6.03
N ARG A 325 22.25 0.75 5.11
CA ARG A 325 22.70 0.59 3.71
C ARG A 325 22.87 1.93 2.99
N ALA A 326 21.97 2.89 3.25
CA ALA A 326 22.10 4.24 2.68
C ALA A 326 23.41 4.93 3.10
N ASN A 327 23.83 4.76 4.37
CA ASN A 327 25.09 5.32 4.86
C ASN A 327 26.33 4.68 4.24
N GLU A 328 26.29 3.36 4.02
CA GLU A 328 27.45 2.61 3.55
C GLU A 328 27.80 2.89 2.09
N LYS A 329 26.82 3.20 1.26
CA LYS A 329 26.97 3.20 -0.21
C LYS A 329 26.37 4.40 -0.94
N ASP A 330 26.05 5.49 -0.27
CA ASP A 330 25.40 6.66 -0.92
C ASP A 330 24.10 6.28 -1.68
N MET A 331 23.34 5.30 -1.17
CA MET A 331 22.13 4.81 -1.81
C MET A 331 20.95 5.78 -1.67
N TYR A 332 20.10 5.79 -2.70
CA TYR A 332 18.82 6.49 -2.66
C TYR A 332 17.78 5.67 -1.89
N VAL A 333 17.48 6.07 -0.65
CA VAL A 333 16.54 5.36 0.21
C VAL A 333 15.38 6.27 0.58
N LYS A 334 14.16 5.92 0.15
CA LYS A 334 12.93 6.65 0.48
C LYS A 334 11.84 5.66 0.94
N GLY A 335 11.12 6.02 1.97
CA GLY A 335 10.08 5.16 2.47
C GLY A 335 9.04 5.84 3.34
N VAL A 336 7.94 5.13 3.57
CA VAL A 336 6.90 5.52 4.50
C VAL A 336 6.61 4.35 5.43
N VAL A 337 6.61 4.61 6.73
CA VAL A 337 6.28 3.67 7.79
C VAL A 337 5.05 4.17 8.52
N SER A 338 3.98 3.38 8.60
CA SER A 338 2.76 3.81 9.29
C SER A 338 2.99 3.95 10.80
N THR A 339 3.66 2.98 11.41
CA THR A 339 3.99 3.00 12.83
C THR A 339 5.22 2.15 13.13
N LEU A 340 6.07 2.64 14.03
CA LEU A 340 7.27 1.94 14.47
C LEU A 340 7.01 0.90 15.58
N GLY A 341 5.74 0.64 15.88
CA GLY A 341 5.32 -0.20 17.01
C GLY A 341 5.01 0.67 18.23
N GLN A 342 3.84 0.45 18.81
CA GLN A 342 3.39 1.21 19.98
C GLN A 342 4.02 0.65 21.25
N THR A 343 4.65 1.53 22.04
CA THR A 343 4.71 1.31 23.48
C THR A 343 3.34 1.63 24.08
N LYS A 344 3.00 1.07 25.23
CA LYS A 344 1.72 1.33 25.91
C LYS A 344 1.50 2.85 26.17
N ALA A 345 2.57 3.62 26.28
CA ALA A 345 2.56 5.07 26.40
C ALA A 345 2.21 5.80 25.09
N ASP A 346 2.44 5.19 23.94
CA ASP A 346 2.14 5.79 22.63
C ASP A 346 0.70 5.52 22.21
N SER A 347 0.04 4.48 22.76
CA SER A 347 -1.36 4.16 22.46
C SER A 347 -2.35 5.16 23.06
N ASP A 348 -1.97 5.82 24.15
CA ASP A 348 -2.81 6.82 24.83
C ASP A 348 -2.71 8.22 24.20
N LYS A 349 -1.72 8.42 23.34
CA LYS A 349 -1.60 9.64 22.54
C LYS A 349 -2.17 9.38 21.16
N ASN A 350 -3.42 9.72 20.97
CA ASN A 350 -4.10 9.81 19.65
C ASN A 350 -3.46 10.90 18.77
N VAL A 351 -2.14 10.95 18.69
CA VAL A 351 -1.40 11.96 17.97
C VAL A 351 -0.93 11.34 16.66
N LEU A 352 -1.59 11.73 15.60
CA LEU A 352 -1.23 11.43 14.23
C LEU A 352 -0.23 12.47 13.73
N ASP A 353 1.02 12.33 13.99
CA ASP A 353 2.04 13.26 13.52
C ASP A 353 2.75 12.71 12.27
N ILE A 354 3.08 13.58 11.33
CA ILE A 354 4.02 13.28 10.25
C ILE A 354 5.41 13.64 10.77
N THR A 355 6.19 12.64 11.11
CA THR A 355 7.54 12.83 11.62
C THR A 355 8.54 12.32 10.58
N LEU A 356 9.56 13.12 10.31
CA LEU A 356 10.72 12.64 9.61
C LEU A 356 11.44 11.66 10.55
N VAL A 357 11.41 10.38 10.23
CA VAL A 357 12.17 9.38 10.97
C VAL A 357 13.57 9.38 10.41
N SER A 358 14.42 10.28 10.92
CA SER A 358 15.85 10.16 10.76
C SER A 358 16.35 9.31 11.91
N SER A 359 16.86 8.14 11.62
CA SER A 359 17.33 7.23 12.66
C SER A 359 18.68 7.66 13.27
N ASP A 360 19.38 8.56 12.62
CA ASP A 360 20.64 9.12 13.11
C ASP A 360 20.90 10.49 12.47
N LYS A 361 21.52 11.41 13.22
CA LYS A 361 21.96 12.73 12.73
C LYS A 361 23.06 12.64 11.68
N THR A 362 23.59 11.46 11.46
CA THR A 362 24.65 11.18 10.48
C THR A 362 24.14 10.93 9.07
N PHE A 363 22.82 10.68 8.87
CA PHE A 363 22.27 10.43 7.55
C PHE A 363 22.14 11.74 6.74
N LYS A 364 22.58 11.70 5.50
CA LYS A 364 22.31 12.78 4.56
C LYS A 364 20.81 12.74 4.19
N PRO A 365 20.00 13.77 4.48
CA PRO A 365 18.54 13.75 4.19
C PRO A 365 18.21 13.52 2.71
N ASP A 366 19.12 13.84 1.81
CA ASP A 366 18.94 13.69 0.37
C ASP A 366 18.96 12.22 -0.05
N HIS A 367 19.72 11.38 0.64
CA HIS A 367 19.87 9.97 0.35
C HIS A 367 18.87 9.12 1.13
N TYR A 368 18.67 9.40 2.42
CA TYR A 368 17.80 8.64 3.29
C TYR A 368 16.69 9.50 3.89
N THR A 369 15.45 9.20 3.55
CA THR A 369 14.29 9.84 4.19
C THR A 369 13.16 8.83 4.37
N VAL A 370 12.77 8.62 5.61
CA VAL A 370 11.62 7.80 5.98
C VAL A 370 10.61 8.67 6.70
N LEU A 371 9.36 8.59 6.26
CA LEU A 371 8.25 9.36 6.80
C LEU A 371 7.34 8.45 7.62
N GLN A 372 6.88 8.96 8.76
CA GLN A 372 5.85 8.31 9.56
C GLN A 372 4.62 9.23 9.59
N PRO A 373 3.50 8.84 8.96
CA PRO A 373 2.24 9.54 9.10
C PRO A 373 1.73 9.39 10.53
N GLN A 374 1.80 10.44 11.31
CA GLN A 374 1.22 10.53 12.64
C GLN A 374 0.43 11.83 12.70
N GLY A 375 -0.70 11.88 13.33
CA GLY A 375 -1.65 12.96 13.49
C GLY A 375 -1.35 14.37 12.98
N THR A 376 -2.37 15.05 12.64
CA THR A 376 -2.28 16.35 11.99
C THR A 376 -3.01 17.39 12.83
N ASP A 377 -2.32 17.99 13.77
CA ASP A 377 -2.70 19.25 14.42
C ASP A 377 -2.02 20.43 13.71
N VAL A 378 -1.95 20.41 12.39
CA VAL A 378 -1.24 21.44 11.66
C VAL A 378 -2.26 22.38 11.06
N ASP A 379 -2.29 23.64 11.56
CA ASP A 379 -2.95 24.74 10.85
C ASP A 379 -2.18 25.03 9.55
N LEU A 380 -2.65 24.46 8.48
CA LEU A 380 -2.00 24.54 7.17
C LEU A 380 -2.44 25.81 6.41
N GLY A 381 -3.06 26.78 7.10
CA GLY A 381 -3.61 27.99 6.48
C GLY A 381 -4.84 27.74 5.60
N PRO A 382 -5.46 28.78 5.06
CA PRO A 382 -6.73 28.66 4.32
C PRO A 382 -6.69 27.66 3.15
N TRP A 383 -5.51 27.47 2.58
CA TRP A 383 -5.29 26.62 1.42
C TRP A 383 -5.17 25.14 1.78
N ILE A 384 -4.79 24.87 3.00
CA ILE A 384 -4.47 23.53 3.51
C ILE A 384 -5.36 23.17 4.72
N ALA A 385 -5.99 24.16 5.39
CA ALA A 385 -6.94 23.98 6.49
C ALA A 385 -8.13 23.06 6.14
N GLU A 386 -8.25 22.71 4.87
CA GLU A 386 -9.29 21.82 4.36
C GLU A 386 -9.13 20.36 4.82
N VAL A 387 -7.94 19.94 5.27
CA VAL A 387 -7.65 18.49 5.30
C VAL A 387 -7.42 17.90 6.69
N THR A 388 -7.23 18.71 7.73
CA THR A 388 -6.65 18.15 8.94
C THR A 388 -7.31 18.61 10.21
N ARG A 389 -8.60 18.33 10.32
CA ARG A 389 -9.22 18.37 11.64
C ARG A 389 -8.90 17.06 12.36
N ARG A 390 -8.36 17.15 13.58
CA ARG A 390 -8.11 16.02 14.49
C ARG A 390 -9.31 15.11 14.61
N ASP A 391 -10.52 15.67 14.66
CA ASP A 391 -11.80 14.97 14.69
C ASP A 391 -12.06 14.12 13.44
N PHE A 392 -11.58 14.54 12.29
CA PHE A 392 -11.75 13.80 11.04
C PHE A 392 -10.99 12.46 11.10
N LEU A 393 -9.77 12.46 11.56
CA LEU A 393 -8.92 11.28 11.59
C LEU A 393 -9.34 10.30 12.68
N GLY A 394 -9.78 10.79 13.83
CA GLY A 394 -10.33 9.94 14.91
C GLY A 394 -11.60 9.20 14.49
N GLN A 395 -12.37 9.77 13.56
CA GLN A 395 -13.65 9.21 13.12
C GLN A 395 -13.57 8.38 11.82
N VAL A 396 -12.62 8.68 10.93
CA VAL A 396 -12.43 7.98 9.65
C VAL A 396 -11.42 6.83 9.77
N GLY A 397 -10.67 6.80 10.84
CA GLY A 397 -9.50 5.95 11.01
C GLY A 397 -8.22 6.74 10.77
N HIS A 398 -7.10 6.18 11.20
CA HIS A 398 -5.80 6.81 11.05
C HIS A 398 -5.39 6.84 9.58
N ALA A 399 -4.55 7.82 9.20
CA ALA A 399 -3.83 7.77 7.94
C ALA A 399 -2.90 6.54 7.95
N ILE A 400 -3.33 5.46 7.32
CA ILE A 400 -2.62 4.19 7.37
C ILE A 400 -2.03 3.89 6.01
N VAL A 401 -0.71 3.81 5.97
CA VAL A 401 0.00 3.15 4.88
C VAL A 401 0.00 1.65 5.21
N HIS A 402 -1.00 0.94 4.71
CA HIS A 402 -1.17 -0.48 5.00
C HIS A 402 -0.47 -1.39 3.99
N SER A 403 0.09 -0.83 2.93
CA SER A 403 0.92 -1.56 1.97
C SER A 403 2.15 -2.18 2.64
N LYS A 404 2.54 -3.34 2.18
CA LYS A 404 3.75 -4.07 2.54
C LYS A 404 4.53 -4.23 1.24
N VAL A 405 5.34 -3.23 0.94
CA VAL A 405 6.06 -3.11 -0.32
C VAL A 405 7.52 -2.76 -0.06
N LEU A 406 8.40 -3.47 -0.73
CA LEU A 406 9.83 -3.16 -0.81
C LEU A 406 10.22 -3.26 -2.29
N VAL A 407 10.90 -2.24 -2.78
CA VAL A 407 11.40 -2.18 -4.17
C VAL A 407 12.89 -1.90 -4.12
N ILE A 408 13.67 -2.77 -4.73
CA ILE A 408 15.13 -2.67 -4.81
C ILE A 408 15.51 -2.37 -6.27
N ASP A 409 16.30 -1.33 -6.47
CA ASP A 409 16.92 -0.97 -7.74
C ASP A 409 15.94 -0.99 -8.94
N PRO A 410 14.79 -0.30 -8.89
CA PRO A 410 13.71 -0.43 -9.88
C PRO A 410 14.11 -0.07 -11.31
N LEU A 411 15.16 0.75 -11.48
CA LEU A 411 15.66 1.18 -12.78
C LEU A 411 16.77 0.25 -13.33
N SER A 412 17.27 -0.68 -12.52
CA SER A 412 18.32 -1.63 -12.90
C SER A 412 17.84 -2.72 -13.88
N ALA A 413 18.78 -3.54 -14.33
CA ALA A 413 18.49 -4.71 -15.14
C ALA A 413 17.81 -5.83 -14.35
N ASN A 414 18.06 -5.92 -13.04
CA ASN A 414 17.57 -6.98 -12.15
C ASN A 414 16.87 -6.42 -10.91
N PRO A 415 15.76 -5.68 -11.08
CA PRO A 415 15.04 -5.10 -9.97
C PRO A 415 14.34 -6.16 -9.13
N ILE A 416 14.03 -5.82 -7.87
CA ILE A 416 13.27 -6.70 -6.97
C ILE A 416 12.04 -5.97 -6.46
N VAL A 417 10.91 -6.65 -6.47
CA VAL A 417 9.66 -6.21 -5.82
C VAL A 417 9.26 -7.24 -4.78
N VAL A 418 9.00 -6.78 -3.57
CA VAL A 418 8.46 -7.59 -2.48
C VAL A 418 7.09 -7.07 -2.11
N THR A 419 6.11 -7.97 -1.99
CA THR A 419 4.77 -7.63 -1.51
C THR A 419 4.07 -8.87 -0.93
N GLY A 420 2.84 -8.72 -0.45
CA GLY A 420 2.03 -9.76 0.17
C GLY A 420 1.29 -9.23 1.39
N SER A 421 0.89 -10.12 2.28
CA SER A 421 0.26 -9.76 3.54
C SER A 421 1.27 -9.51 4.68
N HIS A 422 2.51 -9.94 4.52
CA HIS A 422 3.57 -9.95 5.54
C HIS A 422 3.97 -8.53 5.98
N ASN A 423 3.88 -8.24 7.27
CA ASN A 423 4.15 -6.90 7.83
C ASN A 423 5.65 -6.55 7.96
N PHE A 424 6.55 -7.38 7.44
CA PHE A 424 8.00 -7.20 7.53
C PHE A 424 8.49 -7.09 8.99
N SER A 425 7.96 -7.93 9.86
CA SER A 425 8.25 -7.93 11.29
C SER A 425 8.35 -9.34 11.85
N THR A 426 9.10 -9.51 12.92
CA THR A 426 9.22 -10.76 13.66
C THR A 426 7.86 -11.32 14.10
N SER A 427 6.93 -10.47 14.49
CA SER A 427 5.56 -10.92 14.82
C SER A 427 4.83 -11.53 13.63
N ALA A 428 5.05 -11.01 12.41
CA ALA A 428 4.46 -11.58 11.20
C ALA A 428 5.08 -12.95 10.88
N SER A 429 6.40 -13.08 11.07
CA SER A 429 7.13 -14.32 10.87
C SER A 429 6.72 -15.41 11.85
N GLU A 430 6.72 -15.11 13.15
CA GLU A 430 6.55 -16.12 14.22
C GLU A 430 5.09 -16.42 14.59
N LYS A 431 4.16 -15.47 14.38
CA LYS A 431 2.83 -15.53 15.03
C LYS A 431 1.67 -15.49 14.05
N ASN A 432 1.85 -14.97 12.84
CA ASN A 432 0.76 -14.76 11.90
C ASN A 432 0.79 -15.76 10.75
N ASP A 433 -0.36 -16.08 10.20
CA ASP A 433 -0.44 -16.72 8.89
C ASP A 433 -0.37 -15.62 7.82
N GLU A 434 0.77 -15.55 7.15
CA GLU A 434 1.02 -14.54 6.12
C GLU A 434 1.47 -15.19 4.81
N ASN A 435 1.56 -14.37 3.78
CA ASN A 435 2.30 -14.71 2.57
C ASN A 435 3.24 -13.57 2.18
N LEU A 436 4.38 -13.94 1.63
CA LEU A 436 5.43 -13.08 1.12
C LEU A 436 5.73 -13.48 -0.31
N VAL A 437 5.72 -12.52 -1.22
CA VAL A 437 6.03 -12.73 -2.63
C VAL A 437 7.18 -11.81 -3.02
N ILE A 438 8.25 -12.39 -3.56
CA ILE A 438 9.43 -11.68 -4.05
C ILE A 438 9.54 -11.95 -5.55
N VAL A 439 9.46 -10.88 -6.35
CA VAL A 439 9.59 -10.93 -7.82
C VAL A 439 10.91 -10.28 -8.22
N ARG A 440 11.78 -11.04 -8.90
CA ARG A 440 13.09 -10.57 -9.36
C ARG A 440 13.13 -10.50 -10.89
N GLY A 441 13.73 -9.43 -11.42
CA GLY A 441 13.97 -9.24 -12.86
C GLY A 441 12.77 -8.71 -13.64
N HIS A 442 11.68 -8.26 -12.99
CA HIS A 442 10.51 -7.73 -13.69
C HIS A 442 10.49 -6.20 -13.71
N LYS A 443 11.12 -5.60 -14.70
CA LYS A 443 11.36 -4.14 -14.77
C LYS A 443 10.06 -3.31 -14.73
N LYS A 444 9.05 -3.64 -15.55
CA LYS A 444 7.78 -2.88 -15.58
C LYS A 444 7.07 -2.92 -14.24
N LEU A 445 7.04 -4.08 -13.58
CA LEU A 445 6.44 -4.23 -12.26
C LEU A 445 7.19 -3.38 -11.22
N ALA A 446 8.52 -3.42 -11.25
CA ALA A 446 9.35 -2.65 -10.31
C ALA A 446 9.15 -1.14 -10.47
N VAL A 447 9.11 -0.64 -11.72
CA VAL A 447 8.81 0.77 -12.00
C VAL A 447 7.41 1.17 -11.54
N ALA A 448 6.39 0.33 -11.75
CA ALA A 448 5.03 0.60 -11.29
C ALA A 448 4.97 0.70 -9.75
N TYR A 449 5.59 -0.23 -9.04
CA TYR A 449 5.66 -0.19 -7.58
C TYR A 449 6.52 0.96 -7.06
N ALA A 450 7.64 1.30 -7.70
CA ALA A 450 8.46 2.46 -7.36
C ALA A 450 7.66 3.76 -7.51
N THR A 451 6.94 3.93 -8.62
CA THR A 451 6.05 5.07 -8.86
C THR A 451 4.99 5.17 -7.77
N TYR A 452 4.38 4.05 -7.39
CA TYR A 452 3.41 4.01 -6.31
C TYR A 452 4.02 4.41 -4.96
N VAL A 453 5.18 3.85 -4.58
CA VAL A 453 5.88 4.23 -3.35
C VAL A 453 6.19 5.72 -3.34
N MET A 454 6.73 6.26 -4.43
CA MET A 454 7.06 7.67 -4.54
C MET A 454 5.83 8.58 -4.49
N SER A 455 4.71 8.18 -5.08
CA SER A 455 3.44 8.91 -4.98
C SER A 455 2.98 9.05 -3.51
N VAL A 456 3.03 7.96 -2.75
CA VAL A 456 2.69 7.97 -1.32
C VAL A 456 3.70 8.77 -0.51
N TYR A 457 5.00 8.59 -0.78
CA TYR A 457 6.09 9.32 -0.13
C TYR A 457 5.94 10.83 -0.33
N GLN A 458 5.75 11.30 -1.56
CA GLN A 458 5.58 12.71 -1.90
C GLN A 458 4.38 13.34 -1.18
N HIS A 459 3.26 12.61 -1.12
CA HIS A 459 2.08 13.07 -0.40
C HIS A 459 2.38 13.35 1.08
N TYR A 460 3.13 12.47 1.75
CA TYR A 460 3.49 12.67 3.16
C TYR A 460 4.69 13.60 3.37
N ARG A 461 5.62 13.69 2.40
CA ARG A 461 6.78 14.58 2.46
C ARG A 461 6.38 16.05 2.60
N TYR A 462 5.41 16.49 1.82
CA TYR A 462 4.89 17.85 1.92
C TYR A 462 4.32 18.16 3.31
N ARG A 463 3.61 17.21 3.90
CA ARG A 463 3.05 17.37 5.26
C ARG A 463 4.12 17.41 6.33
N SER A 464 5.17 16.60 6.18
CA SER A 464 6.34 16.66 7.04
C SER A 464 7.01 18.03 6.99
N TYR A 465 7.20 18.58 5.78
CA TYR A 465 7.75 19.94 5.60
C TYR A 465 6.94 21.01 6.32
N ILE A 466 5.63 20.98 6.18
CA ILE A 466 4.76 21.96 6.88
C ILE A 466 5.01 21.92 8.39
N ARG A 467 5.09 20.73 8.94
CA ARG A 467 5.31 20.54 10.37
C ARG A 467 6.70 21.01 10.83
N GLU A 468 7.74 20.70 10.04
CA GLU A 468 9.09 21.19 10.29
C GLU A 468 9.10 22.73 10.37
N MET A 469 8.42 23.40 9.45
CA MET A 469 8.32 24.86 9.44
C MET A 469 7.60 25.39 10.69
N GLN A 470 6.52 24.75 11.12
CA GLN A 470 5.80 25.14 12.33
C GLN A 470 6.62 24.90 13.59
N ALA A 471 7.31 23.77 13.71
CA ALA A 471 8.21 23.50 14.83
C ALA A 471 9.31 24.57 14.95
N GLN A 472 9.77 25.08 13.81
CA GLN A 472 10.74 26.17 13.72
C GLN A 472 10.09 27.57 13.87
N LYS A 473 8.77 27.66 14.12
CA LYS A 473 8.01 28.93 14.13
C LYS A 473 8.14 29.73 12.83
N LYS A 474 8.37 29.06 11.70
CA LYS A 474 8.44 29.65 10.37
C LYS A 474 7.12 29.45 9.64
N LYS A 475 6.73 30.40 8.80
CA LYS A 475 5.59 30.22 7.90
C LYS A 475 5.98 29.20 6.81
N PRO A 476 5.19 28.14 6.61
CA PRO A 476 5.40 27.27 5.46
C PRO A 476 5.18 28.05 4.18
N TRP A 477 5.96 27.70 3.16
CA TRP A 477 5.82 28.29 1.85
C TRP A 477 4.48 27.86 1.22
N SER A 478 3.68 28.81 0.75
CA SER A 478 2.29 28.58 0.34
C SER A 478 1.92 29.24 -0.99
N TYR A 479 2.88 29.81 -1.72
CA TYR A 479 2.67 30.48 -2.99
C TYR A 479 3.78 30.12 -3.99
N LEU A 480 3.59 30.51 -5.26
CA LEU A 480 4.64 30.39 -6.26
C LEU A 480 5.73 31.44 -5.99
N ASP A 481 7.00 31.02 -6.01
CA ASP A 481 8.12 31.95 -6.00
C ASP A 481 8.16 32.71 -7.35
N ASP A 482 8.40 34.00 -7.28
CA ASP A 482 8.52 34.92 -8.42
C ASP A 482 9.96 35.03 -8.94
N ASN A 483 10.88 34.24 -8.40
CA ASN A 483 12.30 34.24 -8.75
C ASN A 483 12.89 32.83 -8.80
N ASP A 484 14.11 32.70 -9.30
CA ASP A 484 14.81 31.42 -9.48
C ASP A 484 15.72 31.02 -8.31
N HIS A 485 15.74 31.79 -7.22
CA HIS A 485 16.64 31.52 -6.09
C HIS A 485 16.39 30.15 -5.45
N TRP A 486 15.10 29.74 -5.38
CA TRP A 486 14.72 28.43 -4.89
C TRP A 486 15.31 27.30 -5.74
N LEU A 487 15.35 27.47 -7.08
CA LEU A 487 15.85 26.44 -8.01
C LEU A 487 17.33 26.12 -7.75
N LYS A 488 18.17 27.17 -7.56
CA LYS A 488 19.59 26.99 -7.25
C LYS A 488 19.80 26.23 -5.94
N SER A 489 18.98 26.51 -4.94
CA SER A 489 19.01 25.80 -3.68
C SER A 489 18.58 24.34 -3.84
N GLU A 490 17.48 24.08 -4.55
CA GLU A 490 16.97 22.74 -4.78
C GLU A 490 17.92 21.88 -5.61
N LEU A 491 18.46 22.41 -6.71
CA LEU A 491 19.46 21.70 -7.52
C LEU A 491 20.70 21.28 -6.70
N LYS A 492 21.08 22.07 -5.70
CA LYS A 492 22.18 21.72 -4.79
C LYS A 492 21.76 20.69 -3.74
N THR A 493 20.59 20.86 -3.14
CA THR A 493 20.14 20.03 -2.01
C THR A 493 19.53 18.71 -2.43
N LYS A 494 19.12 18.59 -3.70
CA LYS A 494 18.51 17.38 -4.27
C LYS A 494 19.30 16.79 -5.45
N ALA A 495 20.58 17.13 -5.54
CA ALA A 495 21.42 16.64 -6.63
C ALA A 495 21.37 15.11 -6.77
N ALA A 496 21.48 14.38 -5.68
CA ALA A 496 21.40 12.92 -5.66
C ALA A 496 20.02 12.37 -6.08
N GLU A 497 18.93 13.05 -5.71
CA GLU A 497 17.58 12.66 -6.16
C GLU A 497 17.40 12.90 -7.66
N ILE A 498 17.86 14.03 -8.16
CA ILE A 498 17.83 14.35 -9.58
C ILE A 498 18.65 13.34 -10.38
N GLU A 499 19.89 13.09 -9.96
CA GLU A 499 20.79 12.12 -10.60
C GLU A 499 20.19 10.71 -10.63
N TYR A 500 19.54 10.30 -9.55
CA TYR A 500 18.91 8.97 -9.49
C TYR A 500 17.77 8.81 -10.51
N TRP A 501 16.97 9.88 -10.76
CA TRP A 501 15.79 9.79 -11.64
C TRP A 501 16.07 10.19 -13.10
N THR A 502 17.24 10.73 -13.44
CA THR A 502 17.63 11.13 -14.80
C THR A 502 18.62 10.17 -15.45
#